data_a893f341f985b469418d59fede00564f
#
_entry.id   a893f341f985b469418d59fede00564f
#
_cell.length_a   1.000
_cell.length_b   1.000
_cell.length_c   1.000
_cell.angle_alpha   90.00
_cell.angle_beta   90.00
_cell.angle_gamma   90.00
#
_symmetry.space_group_name_H-M   'P 1'
#
loop_
_entity.id
_entity.type
_entity.pdbx_description
1 polymer ?
#
loop_
_entity_poly.entity_id
_entity_poly.type
_entity_poly.pdbx_seq_one_letter_code
_entity_poly.pdbx_strand_id
1 'polypeptide(L)'
;MSNTLDTVIERHALARAGAPPSRASGVVLLIHGRGATAESMLPLADVVAMPELCYLAPQAEGYTWYPQSFMAPTAANEPYVSRALDRVAAIIADILDAGIAPEKLAVVGFSQGACLTSETVLRNPRPYGFVGVLSGGAIGPPGTPRDYPGSLAGASVFLGCSDHDPHIPLARVKETTAAFTRMGATVTERIYPGSSHGINDDEITYLRAGLAPIAT
;
A
#
# COMPACT_ATOMS: atom_id res chain seq x y z
N MET A 1 -4.85 -6.21 -28.19
CA MET A 1 -6.03 -5.82 -27.37
C MET A 1 -5.57 -4.62 -26.54
N SER A 2 -6.34 -3.52 -26.49
CA SER A 2 -5.94 -2.38 -25.65
C SER A 2 -5.98 -2.82 -24.20
N ASN A 3 -4.94 -2.51 -23.42
CA ASN A 3 -4.92 -2.75 -21.98
C ASN A 3 -5.85 -1.70 -21.34
N THR A 4 -7.00 -2.12 -20.83
CA THR A 4 -7.96 -1.27 -20.11
C THR A 4 -7.97 -1.66 -18.64
N LEU A 5 -8.44 -0.78 -17.79
CA LEU A 5 -8.53 -1.08 -16.35
C LEU A 5 -9.44 -2.29 -16.07
N ASP A 6 -10.52 -2.48 -16.87
CA ASP A 6 -11.35 -3.70 -16.77
C ASP A 6 -10.54 -4.97 -17.08
N THR A 7 -9.69 -4.93 -18.12
CA THR A 7 -8.80 -6.06 -18.45
C THR A 7 -7.80 -6.36 -17.33
N VAL A 8 -7.29 -5.34 -16.65
CA VAL A 8 -6.40 -5.50 -15.49
C VAL A 8 -7.14 -6.17 -14.33
N ILE A 9 -8.36 -5.71 -14.04
CA ILE A 9 -9.21 -6.28 -12.98
C ILE A 9 -9.46 -7.77 -13.23
N GLU A 10 -9.82 -8.14 -14.46
CA GLU A 10 -10.06 -9.55 -14.83
C GLU A 10 -8.78 -10.38 -14.76
N ARG A 11 -7.67 -9.88 -15.34
CA ARG A 11 -6.38 -10.58 -15.36
C ARG A 11 -5.86 -10.94 -13.97
N HIS A 12 -5.98 -10.03 -13.03
CA HIS A 12 -5.48 -10.18 -11.67
C HIS A 12 -6.54 -10.65 -10.66
N ALA A 13 -7.79 -10.87 -11.12
CA ALA A 13 -8.95 -11.23 -10.29
C ALA A 13 -9.09 -10.27 -9.09
N LEU A 14 -9.12 -8.95 -9.38
CA LEU A 14 -9.19 -7.93 -8.33
C LEU A 14 -10.63 -7.74 -7.85
N ALA A 15 -10.83 -7.74 -6.54
CA ALA A 15 -12.05 -7.24 -5.94
C ALA A 15 -12.13 -5.72 -6.13
N ARG A 16 -13.33 -5.14 -6.24
CA ARG A 16 -13.49 -3.71 -6.52
C ARG A 16 -14.65 -3.06 -5.78
N ALA A 17 -14.52 -1.75 -5.54
CA ALA A 17 -15.56 -0.85 -5.05
C ALA A 17 -15.41 0.54 -5.68
N GLY A 18 -16.36 1.44 -5.41
CA GLY A 18 -16.33 2.83 -5.88
C GLY A 18 -16.70 2.98 -7.35
N ALA A 19 -16.08 3.95 -8.02
CA ALA A 19 -16.37 4.28 -9.42
C ALA A 19 -16.10 3.09 -10.35
N PRO A 20 -16.92 2.90 -11.40
CA PRO A 20 -16.59 1.98 -12.47
C PRO A 20 -15.30 2.45 -13.18
N PRO A 21 -14.45 1.53 -13.68
CA PRO A 21 -13.15 1.86 -14.29
C PRO A 21 -13.19 2.96 -15.35
N SER A 22 -14.26 2.96 -16.16
CA SER A 22 -14.44 3.93 -17.26
C SER A 22 -14.80 5.36 -16.81
N ARG A 23 -15.07 5.57 -15.52
CA ARG A 23 -15.47 6.87 -14.94
C ARG A 23 -14.61 7.29 -13.76
N ALA A 24 -13.64 6.46 -13.38
CA ALA A 24 -12.80 6.74 -12.24
C ALA A 24 -11.86 7.92 -12.51
N SER A 25 -11.81 8.87 -11.57
CA SER A 25 -10.82 9.97 -11.57
C SER A 25 -9.42 9.48 -11.23
N GLY A 26 -9.32 8.35 -10.53
CA GLY A 26 -8.07 7.68 -10.15
C GLY A 26 -8.32 6.31 -9.53
N VAL A 27 -7.25 5.64 -9.19
CA VAL A 27 -7.27 4.26 -8.68
C VAL A 27 -6.63 4.19 -7.30
N VAL A 28 -7.23 3.43 -6.40
CA VAL A 28 -6.68 3.08 -5.08
C VAL A 28 -6.46 1.58 -5.03
N LEU A 29 -5.21 1.13 -4.99
CA LEU A 29 -4.86 -0.27 -4.81
C LEU A 29 -4.75 -0.56 -3.29
N LEU A 30 -5.63 -1.43 -2.80
CA LEU A 30 -5.77 -1.78 -1.38
C LEU A 30 -5.14 -3.15 -1.10
N ILE A 31 -4.15 -3.22 -0.21
CA ILE A 31 -3.43 -4.45 0.12
C ILE A 31 -3.79 -4.91 1.54
N HIS A 32 -4.45 -6.07 1.63
CA HIS A 32 -4.97 -6.60 2.89
C HIS A 32 -3.89 -7.17 3.82
N GLY A 33 -4.20 -7.24 5.12
CA GLY A 33 -3.36 -7.87 6.13
C GLY A 33 -3.37 -9.40 6.10
N ARG A 34 -2.54 -10.02 6.92
CA ARG A 34 -2.50 -11.49 7.10
C ARG A 34 -3.83 -12.02 7.58
N GLY A 35 -4.30 -13.12 6.99
CA GLY A 35 -5.56 -13.79 7.34
C GLY A 35 -6.81 -13.07 6.88
N ALA A 36 -6.68 -11.92 6.20
CA ALA A 36 -7.78 -11.14 5.67
C ALA A 36 -8.08 -11.48 4.21
N THR A 37 -9.15 -10.89 3.66
CA THR A 37 -9.53 -11.02 2.26
C THR A 37 -9.43 -9.68 1.53
N ALA A 38 -9.39 -9.74 0.20
CA ALA A 38 -9.45 -8.55 -0.64
C ALA A 38 -10.72 -7.74 -0.34
N GLU A 39 -11.87 -8.41 -0.21
CA GLU A 39 -13.15 -7.80 0.09
C GLU A 39 -13.17 -7.10 1.45
N SER A 40 -12.38 -7.56 2.42
CA SER A 40 -12.31 -6.93 3.75
C SER A 40 -11.70 -5.53 3.74
N MET A 41 -10.99 -5.16 2.68
CA MET A 41 -10.44 -3.82 2.48
C MET A 41 -11.41 -2.85 1.79
N LEU A 42 -12.41 -3.37 1.06
CA LEU A 42 -13.32 -2.53 0.28
C LEU A 42 -14.21 -1.59 1.11
N PRO A 43 -14.65 -1.93 2.33
CA PRO A 43 -15.37 -0.98 3.19
C PRO A 43 -14.61 0.33 3.47
N LEU A 44 -13.28 0.34 3.28
CA LEU A 44 -12.50 1.56 3.37
C LEU A 44 -12.95 2.61 2.34
N ALA A 45 -13.45 2.20 1.17
CA ALA A 45 -14.01 3.09 0.16
C ALA A 45 -15.21 3.89 0.69
N ASP A 46 -16.11 3.22 1.43
CA ASP A 46 -17.29 3.87 2.03
C ASP A 46 -16.88 4.81 3.16
N VAL A 47 -15.93 4.37 3.99
CA VAL A 47 -15.44 5.17 5.13
C VAL A 47 -14.67 6.40 4.64
N VAL A 48 -13.85 6.28 3.61
CA VAL A 48 -13.12 7.41 2.99
C VAL A 48 -14.09 8.34 2.25
N ALA A 49 -15.21 7.82 1.74
CA ALA A 49 -16.28 8.56 1.06
C ALA A 49 -15.82 9.38 -0.17
N MET A 50 -15.04 8.75 -1.04
CA MET A 50 -14.61 9.30 -2.33
C MET A 50 -15.12 8.41 -3.48
N PRO A 51 -16.40 8.53 -3.84
CA PRO A 51 -17.06 7.65 -4.82
C PRO A 51 -16.53 7.82 -6.26
N GLU A 52 -15.74 8.86 -6.53
CA GLU A 52 -15.08 9.11 -7.82
C GLU A 52 -13.87 8.20 -8.07
N LEU A 53 -13.33 7.57 -7.02
CA LEU A 53 -12.18 6.69 -7.11
C LEU A 53 -12.61 5.23 -7.35
N CYS A 54 -11.81 4.52 -8.14
CA CYS A 54 -11.93 3.06 -8.30
C CYS A 54 -10.99 2.38 -7.28
N TYR A 55 -11.56 1.62 -6.36
CA TYR A 55 -10.81 0.86 -5.37
C TYR A 55 -10.64 -0.57 -5.84
N LEU A 56 -9.41 -1.05 -5.87
CA LEU A 56 -9.03 -2.38 -6.33
C LEU A 56 -8.28 -3.12 -5.25
N ALA A 57 -8.58 -4.39 -5.03
CA ALA A 57 -7.91 -5.19 -4.00
C ALA A 57 -7.55 -6.59 -4.53
N PRO A 58 -6.27 -6.97 -4.57
CA PRO A 58 -5.85 -8.33 -4.87
C PRO A 58 -5.98 -9.24 -3.65
N GLN A 59 -6.32 -10.52 -3.89
CA GLN A 59 -6.37 -11.56 -2.87
C GLN A 59 -5.05 -12.31 -2.79
N ALA A 60 -4.42 -12.37 -1.61
CA ALA A 60 -3.28 -13.25 -1.38
C ALA A 60 -3.70 -14.72 -1.34
N GLU A 61 -2.92 -15.61 -1.96
CA GLU A 61 -3.12 -17.04 -1.88
C GLU A 61 -3.02 -17.52 -0.42
N GLY A 62 -3.97 -18.34 0.02
CA GLY A 62 -4.02 -18.79 1.41
C GLY A 62 -4.17 -17.66 2.44
N TYR A 63 -4.70 -16.50 2.04
CA TYR A 63 -4.92 -15.33 2.89
C TYR A 63 -3.64 -14.74 3.52
N THR A 64 -2.47 -15.02 2.95
CA THR A 64 -1.20 -14.48 3.46
C THR A 64 -0.21 -14.23 2.33
N TRP A 65 0.45 -13.09 2.34
CA TRP A 65 1.42 -12.71 1.32
C TRP A 65 2.74 -13.47 1.46
N TYR A 66 3.16 -13.74 2.71
CA TYR A 66 4.34 -14.53 3.04
C TYR A 66 4.20 -15.13 4.45
N PRO A 67 4.83 -16.29 4.74
CA PRO A 67 4.48 -17.11 5.92
C PRO A 67 4.99 -16.58 7.25
N GLN A 68 6.22 -16.03 7.30
CA GLN A 68 6.85 -15.61 8.54
C GLN A 68 6.64 -14.12 8.85
N SER A 69 7.21 -13.62 9.95
CA SER A 69 7.25 -12.19 10.26
C SER A 69 7.93 -11.41 9.12
N PHE A 70 7.48 -10.20 8.87
CA PHE A 70 8.14 -9.28 7.92
C PHE A 70 9.56 -8.90 8.36
N MET A 71 9.90 -9.11 9.64
CA MET A 71 11.24 -8.90 10.21
C MET A 71 12.08 -10.18 10.32
N ALA A 72 11.56 -11.32 9.89
CA ALA A 72 12.33 -12.55 9.83
C ALA A 72 13.47 -12.44 8.79
N PRO A 73 14.52 -13.28 8.88
CA PRO A 73 15.49 -13.39 7.81
C PRO A 73 14.78 -13.58 6.45
N THR A 74 15.16 -12.82 5.44
CA THR A 74 14.47 -12.79 4.14
C THR A 74 14.32 -14.19 3.54
N ALA A 75 15.36 -15.04 3.68
CA ALA A 75 15.33 -16.42 3.22
C ALA A 75 14.19 -17.26 3.84
N ALA A 76 13.73 -16.93 5.05
CA ALA A 76 12.62 -17.63 5.70
C ALA A 76 11.25 -17.31 5.08
N ASN A 77 11.16 -16.23 4.33
CA ASN A 77 9.96 -15.80 3.60
C ASN A 77 10.02 -16.08 2.09
N GLU A 78 11.18 -16.53 1.58
CA GLU A 78 11.30 -16.89 0.17
C GLU A 78 10.68 -18.27 -0.14
N PRO A 79 10.11 -18.47 -1.31
CA PRO A 79 9.96 -17.52 -2.43
C PRO A 79 8.70 -16.63 -2.32
N TYR A 80 7.98 -16.67 -1.24
CA TYR A 80 6.66 -16.03 -1.09
C TYR A 80 6.75 -14.51 -1.09
N VAL A 81 7.75 -13.93 -0.39
CA VAL A 81 7.89 -12.47 -0.34
C VAL A 81 8.25 -11.90 -1.71
N SER A 82 9.15 -12.55 -2.46
CA SER A 82 9.47 -12.15 -3.84
C SER A 82 8.24 -12.24 -4.75
N ARG A 83 7.51 -13.35 -4.71
CA ARG A 83 6.27 -13.51 -5.50
C ARG A 83 5.20 -12.46 -5.16
N ALA A 84 5.05 -12.12 -3.87
CA ALA A 84 4.09 -11.11 -3.45
C ALA A 84 4.48 -9.72 -3.96
N LEU A 85 5.76 -9.34 -3.86
CA LEU A 85 6.31 -8.09 -4.39
C LEU A 85 6.15 -8.01 -5.91
N ASP A 86 6.53 -9.06 -6.63
CA ASP A 86 6.40 -9.14 -8.09
C ASP A 86 4.95 -9.01 -8.53
N ARG A 87 4.02 -9.67 -7.81
CA ARG A 87 2.59 -9.60 -8.11
C ARG A 87 2.03 -8.19 -7.94
N VAL A 88 2.34 -7.52 -6.82
CA VAL A 88 1.85 -6.15 -6.59
C VAL A 88 2.50 -5.18 -7.59
N ALA A 89 3.79 -5.34 -7.88
CA ALA A 89 4.48 -4.54 -8.89
C ALA A 89 3.87 -4.74 -10.30
N ALA A 90 3.51 -5.96 -10.67
CA ALA A 90 2.85 -6.27 -11.94
C ALA A 90 1.45 -5.63 -12.02
N ILE A 91 0.65 -5.68 -10.95
CA ILE A 91 -0.66 -5.01 -10.90
C ILE A 91 -0.49 -3.50 -11.09
N ILE A 92 0.47 -2.89 -10.40
CA ILE A 92 0.78 -1.45 -10.55
C ILE A 92 1.18 -1.14 -11.99
N ALA A 93 2.08 -1.92 -12.58
CA ALA A 93 2.52 -1.72 -13.96
C ALA A 93 1.34 -1.82 -14.95
N ASP A 94 0.50 -2.83 -14.82
CA ASP A 94 -0.68 -3.02 -15.68
C ASP A 94 -1.71 -1.89 -15.53
N ILE A 95 -1.91 -1.34 -14.31
CA ILE A 95 -2.76 -0.16 -14.07
C ILE A 95 -2.21 1.06 -14.80
N LEU A 96 -0.91 1.29 -14.74
CA LEU A 96 -0.26 2.41 -15.44
C LEU A 96 -0.33 2.22 -16.97
N ASP A 97 -0.10 1.00 -17.46
CA ASP A 97 -0.20 0.66 -18.89
C ASP A 97 -1.64 0.75 -19.41
N ALA A 98 -2.64 0.66 -18.53
CA ALA A 98 -4.04 0.93 -18.84
C ALA A 98 -4.37 2.44 -18.97
N GLY A 99 -3.36 3.32 -18.81
CA GLY A 99 -3.48 4.77 -19.01
C GLY A 99 -3.73 5.57 -17.73
N ILE A 100 -3.66 4.95 -16.56
CA ILE A 100 -3.72 5.69 -15.28
C ILE A 100 -2.35 6.33 -15.02
N ALA A 101 -2.31 7.66 -14.92
CA ALA A 101 -1.08 8.36 -14.56
C ALA A 101 -0.62 7.99 -13.14
N PRO A 102 0.70 7.91 -12.86
CA PRO A 102 1.19 7.58 -11.52
C PRO A 102 0.60 8.48 -10.42
N GLU A 103 0.42 9.76 -10.70
CA GLU A 103 -0.17 10.77 -9.80
C GLU A 103 -1.67 10.53 -9.52
N LYS A 104 -2.31 9.67 -10.32
CA LYS A 104 -3.71 9.22 -10.16
C LYS A 104 -3.82 7.83 -9.55
N LEU A 105 -2.71 7.25 -9.12
CA LEU A 105 -2.64 5.97 -8.44
C LEU A 105 -2.25 6.15 -6.97
N ALA A 106 -3.09 5.65 -6.07
CA ALA A 106 -2.74 5.45 -4.67
C ALA A 106 -2.49 3.97 -4.37
N VAL A 107 -1.56 3.70 -3.44
CA VAL A 107 -1.34 2.34 -2.90
C VAL A 107 -1.48 2.41 -1.39
N VAL A 108 -2.45 1.69 -0.85
CA VAL A 108 -2.75 1.70 0.60
C VAL A 108 -2.74 0.27 1.12
N GLY A 109 -2.00 0.02 2.18
CA GLY A 109 -1.94 -1.29 2.81
C GLY A 109 -2.18 -1.25 4.31
N PHE A 110 -2.68 -2.36 4.85
CA PHE A 110 -2.84 -2.56 6.27
C PHE A 110 -2.03 -3.76 6.76
N SER A 111 -1.31 -3.61 7.88
CA SER A 111 -0.57 -4.69 8.54
C SER A 111 0.44 -5.37 7.60
N GLN A 112 0.33 -6.68 7.34
CA GLN A 112 1.18 -7.37 6.36
C GLN A 112 1.11 -6.71 4.97
N GLY A 113 -0.07 -6.24 4.57
CA GLY A 113 -0.27 -5.47 3.33
C GLY A 113 0.44 -4.11 3.36
N ALA A 114 0.51 -3.45 4.52
CA ALA A 114 1.26 -2.20 4.68
C ALA A 114 2.78 -2.44 4.56
N CYS A 115 3.27 -3.57 5.09
CA CYS A 115 4.67 -3.96 4.90
C CYS A 115 4.97 -4.22 3.41
N LEU A 116 4.07 -4.92 2.72
CA LEU A 116 4.20 -5.19 1.29
C LEU A 116 4.11 -3.90 0.47
N THR A 117 3.18 -2.99 0.79
CA THR A 117 3.06 -1.67 0.17
C THR A 117 4.36 -0.88 0.32
N SER A 118 4.91 -0.79 1.54
CA SER A 118 6.16 -0.08 1.80
C SER A 118 7.30 -0.60 0.94
N GLU A 119 7.52 -1.91 0.94
CA GLU A 119 8.61 -2.53 0.23
C GLU A 119 8.44 -2.43 -1.29
N THR A 120 7.20 -2.64 -1.81
CA THR A 120 6.92 -2.53 -3.24
C THR A 120 7.15 -1.11 -3.76
N VAL A 121 6.65 -0.10 -3.04
CA VAL A 121 6.79 1.32 -3.43
C VAL A 121 8.25 1.76 -3.38
N LEU A 122 9.01 1.37 -2.35
CA LEU A 122 10.43 1.69 -2.24
C LEU A 122 11.26 1.05 -3.36
N ARG A 123 10.92 -0.17 -3.79
CA ARG A 123 11.61 -0.87 -4.90
C ARG A 123 11.19 -0.38 -6.28
N ASN A 124 9.98 0.18 -6.40
CA ASN A 124 9.41 0.65 -7.66
C ASN A 124 8.99 2.12 -7.53
N PRO A 125 9.93 3.05 -7.27
CA PRO A 125 9.60 4.43 -7.00
C PRO A 125 8.99 5.12 -8.22
N ARG A 126 7.91 5.85 -7.99
CA ARG A 126 7.17 6.65 -8.97
C ARG A 126 6.55 7.85 -8.26
N PRO A 127 6.12 8.88 -8.96
CA PRO A 127 5.35 9.98 -8.37
C PRO A 127 3.89 9.54 -8.10
N TYR A 128 3.73 8.52 -7.21
CA TYR A 128 2.39 8.08 -6.80
C TYR A 128 1.58 9.26 -6.26
N GLY A 129 0.28 9.30 -6.56
CA GLY A 129 -0.60 10.31 -6.01
C GLY A 129 -0.68 10.24 -4.48
N PHE A 130 -0.71 9.01 -3.93
CA PHE A 130 -0.68 8.80 -2.49
C PHE A 130 -0.19 7.39 -2.12
N VAL A 131 0.51 7.28 -0.99
CA VAL A 131 0.87 5.98 -0.39
C VAL A 131 0.44 5.97 1.08
N GLY A 132 -0.39 5.00 1.45
CA GLY A 132 -0.86 4.80 2.83
C GLY A 132 -0.27 3.52 3.45
N VAL A 133 0.47 3.68 4.53
CA VAL A 133 1.07 2.58 5.30
C VAL A 133 0.43 2.55 6.70
N LEU A 134 -0.55 1.67 6.87
CA LEU A 134 -1.35 1.58 8.10
C LEU A 134 -0.87 0.38 8.92
N SER A 135 -0.27 0.64 10.07
CA SER A 135 0.33 -0.37 10.96
C SER A 135 1.28 -1.32 10.20
N GLY A 136 2.35 -0.76 9.61
CA GLY A 136 3.33 -1.52 8.83
C GLY A 136 4.68 -0.83 8.69
N GLY A 137 5.58 -1.45 7.93
CA GLY A 137 6.91 -0.90 7.61
C GLY A 137 7.71 -1.82 6.70
N ALA A 138 8.83 -1.33 6.19
CA ALA A 138 9.66 -2.02 5.21
C ALA A 138 10.11 -3.42 5.67
N ILE A 139 10.12 -4.38 4.74
CA ILE A 139 10.39 -5.79 4.99
C ILE A 139 11.90 -6.06 5.18
N GLY A 140 12.21 -7.04 6.00
CA GLY A 140 13.56 -7.54 6.27
C GLY A 140 13.99 -7.44 7.72
N PRO A 141 15.02 -8.20 8.16
CA PRO A 141 15.53 -8.19 9.53
C PRO A 141 16.12 -6.83 9.91
N PRO A 142 16.37 -6.59 11.22
CA PRO A 142 17.13 -5.42 11.65
C PRO A 142 18.48 -5.32 10.92
N GLY A 143 18.87 -4.11 10.51
CA GLY A 143 20.10 -3.86 9.76
C GLY A 143 19.98 -4.11 8.24
N THR A 144 18.80 -4.47 7.72
CA THR A 144 18.59 -4.52 6.26
C THR A 144 18.87 -3.15 5.66
N PRO A 145 19.75 -3.03 4.65
CA PRO A 145 19.99 -1.77 3.95
C PRO A 145 18.69 -1.23 3.33
N ARG A 146 18.50 0.09 3.42
CA ARG A 146 17.34 0.81 2.88
C ARG A 146 17.75 1.79 1.77
N ASP A 147 18.76 1.40 1.00
CA ASP A 147 19.28 2.18 -0.11
C ASP A 147 18.62 1.72 -1.42
N TYR A 148 17.48 2.31 -1.71
CA TYR A 148 16.72 2.00 -2.91
C TYR A 148 17.10 2.99 -4.03
N PRO A 149 17.27 2.53 -5.28
CA PRO A 149 17.54 3.42 -6.42
C PRO A 149 16.28 4.17 -6.84
N GLY A 150 16.46 5.37 -7.41
CA GLY A 150 15.37 6.19 -7.95
C GLY A 150 14.82 7.21 -6.98
N SER A 151 13.65 7.77 -7.28
CA SER A 151 12.99 8.82 -6.50
C SER A 151 11.48 8.69 -6.55
N LEU A 152 10.83 9.03 -5.45
CA LEU A 152 9.38 9.14 -5.34
C LEU A 152 8.86 10.52 -5.83
N ALA A 153 9.76 11.43 -6.19
CA ALA A 153 9.46 12.71 -6.84
C ALA A 153 8.40 13.55 -6.11
N GLY A 154 8.45 13.57 -4.77
CA GLY A 154 7.51 14.33 -3.94
C GLY A 154 6.19 13.62 -3.63
N ALA A 155 6.03 12.35 -4.01
CA ALA A 155 4.84 11.58 -3.68
C ALA A 155 4.45 11.73 -2.19
N SER A 156 3.15 11.92 -1.94
CA SER A 156 2.62 12.01 -0.57
C SER A 156 2.58 10.63 0.07
N VAL A 157 3.22 10.46 1.22
CA VAL A 157 3.26 9.20 1.97
C VAL A 157 2.77 9.43 3.39
N PHE A 158 1.78 8.65 3.80
CA PHE A 158 1.29 8.61 5.18
C PHE A 158 1.69 7.30 5.85
N LEU A 159 2.27 7.39 7.06
CA LEU A 159 2.49 6.24 7.93
C LEU A 159 1.74 6.45 9.25
N GLY A 160 0.84 5.53 9.58
CA GLY A 160 0.13 5.50 10.86
C GLY A 160 0.42 4.21 11.61
N CYS A 161 0.70 4.29 12.93
CA CYS A 161 0.92 3.12 13.77
C CYS A 161 0.81 3.47 15.27
N SER A 162 0.43 2.52 16.11
CA SER A 162 0.50 2.67 17.56
C SER A 162 1.95 2.56 18.06
N ASP A 163 2.30 3.28 19.15
CA ASP A 163 3.64 3.26 19.73
C ASP A 163 4.02 1.91 20.39
N HIS A 164 3.01 1.15 20.80
CA HIS A 164 3.14 -0.20 21.38
C HIS A 164 2.39 -1.26 20.56
N ASP A 165 2.34 -1.08 19.22
CA ASP A 165 1.73 -2.07 18.32
C ASP A 165 2.37 -3.46 18.56
N PRO A 166 1.58 -4.54 18.81
CA PRO A 166 2.12 -5.86 19.15
C PRO A 166 2.84 -6.54 17.98
N HIS A 167 2.65 -6.06 16.75
CA HIS A 167 3.21 -6.67 15.54
C HIS A 167 4.26 -5.80 14.86
N ILE A 168 4.15 -4.47 14.99
CA ILE A 168 4.97 -3.50 14.26
C ILE A 168 5.81 -2.67 15.23
N PRO A 169 7.09 -2.99 15.42
CA PRO A 169 7.96 -2.19 16.28
C PRO A 169 8.08 -0.74 15.80
N LEU A 170 7.93 0.21 16.71
CA LEU A 170 8.05 1.65 16.43
C LEU A 170 9.35 2.00 15.67
N ALA A 171 10.46 1.35 16.05
CA ALA A 171 11.75 1.55 15.39
C ALA A 171 11.66 1.26 13.87
N ARG A 172 10.89 0.23 13.46
CA ARG A 172 10.71 -0.11 12.06
C ARG A 172 9.85 0.93 11.33
N VAL A 173 8.85 1.50 11.98
CA VAL A 173 8.07 2.63 11.40
C VAL A 173 9.01 3.79 11.13
N LYS A 174 9.86 4.17 12.10
CA LYS A 174 10.86 5.25 11.96
C LYS A 174 11.88 4.99 10.84
N GLU A 175 12.40 3.76 10.74
CA GLU A 175 13.28 3.36 9.63
C GLU A 175 12.59 3.51 8.27
N THR A 176 11.33 3.14 8.19
CA THR A 176 10.53 3.21 6.95
C THR A 176 10.25 4.66 6.56
N THR A 177 9.87 5.50 7.53
CA THR A 177 9.73 6.95 7.34
C THR A 177 11.02 7.56 6.78
N ALA A 178 12.16 7.23 7.38
CA ALA A 178 13.45 7.72 6.92
C ALA A 178 13.80 7.24 5.49
N ALA A 179 13.44 6.00 5.13
CA ALA A 179 13.64 5.47 3.79
C ALA A 179 12.81 6.24 2.76
N PHE A 180 11.52 6.44 2.99
CA PHE A 180 10.64 7.23 2.13
C PHE A 180 11.13 8.68 1.96
N THR A 181 11.56 9.31 3.06
CA THR A 181 12.10 10.68 3.03
C THR A 181 13.37 10.76 2.18
N ARG A 182 14.31 9.81 2.32
CA ARG A 182 15.51 9.75 1.48
C ARG A 182 15.21 9.57 0.00
N MET A 183 14.11 8.87 -0.31
CA MET A 183 13.61 8.68 -1.68
C MET A 183 12.87 9.93 -2.24
N GLY A 184 12.84 11.04 -1.49
CA GLY A 184 12.22 12.29 -1.92
C GLY A 184 10.71 12.33 -1.79
N ALA A 185 10.11 11.51 -0.94
CA ALA A 185 8.69 11.60 -0.62
C ALA A 185 8.39 12.73 0.38
N THR A 186 7.17 13.27 0.32
CA THR A 186 6.60 14.13 1.37
C THR A 186 5.91 13.24 2.39
N VAL A 187 6.57 13.01 3.53
CA VAL A 187 6.12 12.01 4.51
C VAL A 187 5.39 12.66 5.68
N THR A 188 4.21 12.15 5.99
CA THR A 188 3.47 12.42 7.24
C THR A 188 3.47 11.15 8.08
N GLU A 189 4.10 11.20 9.26
CA GLU A 189 4.11 10.10 10.22
C GLU A 189 3.23 10.46 11.43
N ARG A 190 2.33 9.54 11.80
CA ARG A 190 1.49 9.66 12.99
C ARG A 190 1.68 8.43 13.88
N ILE A 191 2.15 8.68 15.09
CA ILE A 191 2.30 7.64 16.12
C ILE A 191 1.22 7.87 17.17
N TYR A 192 0.41 6.85 17.39
CA TYR A 192 -0.72 6.91 18.32
C TYR A 192 -0.37 6.21 19.64
N PRO A 193 -0.75 6.80 20.80
CA PRO A 193 -0.50 6.14 22.08
C PRO A 193 -1.34 4.88 22.23
N GLY A 194 -0.73 3.79 22.71
CA GLY A 194 -1.40 2.53 23.02
C GLY A 194 -0.96 1.36 22.16
N SER A 195 -1.69 0.25 22.25
CA SER A 195 -1.35 -1.03 21.63
C SER A 195 -2.37 -1.49 20.58
N SER A 196 -3.18 -0.60 20.04
CA SER A 196 -4.16 -0.95 19.01
C SER A 196 -3.45 -1.33 17.71
N HIS A 197 -3.84 -2.46 17.11
CA HIS A 197 -3.45 -2.86 15.77
C HIS A 197 -4.67 -2.77 14.85
N GLY A 198 -5.00 -1.57 14.41
CA GLY A 198 -6.20 -1.27 13.63
C GLY A 198 -6.09 0.10 12.97
N ILE A 199 -7.10 0.47 12.20
CA ILE A 199 -7.21 1.78 11.55
C ILE A 199 -8.12 2.65 12.41
N ASN A 200 -7.66 3.84 12.80
CA ASN A 200 -8.42 4.79 13.63
C ASN A 200 -8.96 5.97 12.79
N ASP A 201 -9.82 6.80 13.41
CA ASP A 201 -10.47 7.91 12.72
C ASP A 201 -9.51 9.00 12.24
N ASP A 202 -8.40 9.22 12.96
CA ASP A 202 -7.37 10.18 12.54
C ASP A 202 -6.66 9.66 11.27
N GLU A 203 -6.33 8.36 11.19
CA GLU A 203 -5.78 7.74 9.99
C GLU A 203 -6.75 7.85 8.80
N ILE A 204 -8.06 7.65 9.02
CA ILE A 204 -9.08 7.88 7.99
C ILE A 204 -9.07 9.33 7.50
N THR A 205 -8.89 10.28 8.41
CA THR A 205 -8.79 11.71 8.06
C THR A 205 -7.56 11.97 7.16
N TYR A 206 -6.41 11.37 7.47
CA TYR A 206 -5.21 11.48 6.63
C TYR A 206 -5.37 10.78 5.28
N LEU A 207 -6.04 9.61 5.23
CA LEU A 207 -6.36 8.94 3.97
C LEU A 207 -7.23 9.83 3.07
N ARG A 208 -8.27 10.45 3.63
CA ARG A 208 -9.13 11.40 2.89
C ARG A 208 -8.31 12.57 2.33
N ALA A 209 -7.49 13.19 3.17
CA ALA A 209 -6.65 14.31 2.73
C ALA A 209 -5.67 13.92 1.62
N GLY A 210 -5.04 12.74 1.73
CA GLY A 210 -4.09 12.25 0.74
C GLY A 210 -4.72 11.79 -0.57
N LEU A 211 -5.95 11.27 -0.54
CA LEU A 211 -6.68 10.81 -1.72
C LEU A 211 -7.43 11.95 -2.45
N ALA A 212 -7.74 13.05 -1.78
CA ALA A 212 -8.50 14.16 -2.38
C ALA A 212 -7.89 14.69 -3.69
N PRO A 213 -6.56 14.87 -3.87
CA PRO A 213 -5.97 15.30 -5.14
C PRO A 213 -6.12 14.30 -6.28
N ILE A 214 -6.38 13.03 -5.96
CA ILE A 214 -6.55 11.96 -6.94
C ILE A 214 -7.99 11.91 -7.43
N ALA A 215 -8.94 12.29 -6.58
CA ALA A 215 -10.38 12.26 -6.84
C ALA A 215 -10.89 13.41 -7.75
N THR A 216 -10.01 14.36 -8.11
CA THR A 216 -10.37 15.55 -8.93
C THR A 216 -10.05 15.40 -10.44
#